data_591555906d4c8a887a0dfeca482ca2e0
#
_entry.id   591555906d4c8a887a0dfeca482ca2e0
#
_cell.length_a   1.000
_cell.length_b   1.000
_cell.length_c   1.000
_cell.angle_alpha   90.00
_cell.angle_beta   90.00
_cell.angle_gamma   90.00
#
_symmetry.space_group_name_H-M   'P 1'
#
loop_
_entity.id
_entity.type
_entity.pdbx_description
1 polymer ?
#
loop_
_entity_poly.entity_id
_entity_poly.type
_entity_poly.pdbx_seq_one_letter_code
_entity_poly.pdbx_strand_id
1 'polypeptide(L)'
;MTEQLTIVRLGHRGDGIADTNTGPVYVPYALPGETVTVDKVPGHPDRRHLLHVEKASQERIAPVCKHFGICGGCAMQHWSMAEYLLWKRNLVVEALDHAGLISPVEPIVDAHGKGRRRAVLHARRGHGDILEVGFAAQRT
;
A
#
# COMPACT_ATOMS: atom_id res chain seq x y z
N MET A 1 6.70 -9.73 -19.22
CA MET A 1 6.08 -11.07 -19.07
C MET A 1 5.17 -11.03 -17.87
N THR A 2 3.90 -11.20 -18.11
CA THR A 2 2.88 -11.25 -17.06
C THR A 2 2.95 -12.59 -16.31
N GLU A 3 2.71 -12.57 -15.02
CA GLU A 3 2.61 -13.74 -14.15
C GLU A 3 1.42 -13.59 -13.21
N GLN A 4 0.92 -14.71 -12.72
CA GLN A 4 -0.16 -14.73 -11.74
C GLN A 4 0.41 -15.08 -10.37
N LEU A 5 0.02 -14.33 -9.35
CA LEU A 5 0.52 -14.48 -7.98
C LEU A 5 -0.63 -14.50 -6.99
N THR A 6 -0.43 -15.21 -5.88
CA THR A 6 -1.32 -15.14 -4.71
C THR A 6 -0.63 -14.33 -3.63
N ILE A 7 -1.33 -13.31 -3.13
CA ILE A 7 -0.83 -12.44 -2.07
C ILE A 7 -1.06 -13.11 -0.71
N VAL A 8 0.01 -13.33 0.03
CA VAL A 8 -0.05 -14.04 1.32
C VAL A 8 -0.13 -13.10 2.52
N ARG A 9 0.45 -11.90 2.43
CA ARG A 9 0.46 -10.91 3.53
C ARG A 9 0.72 -9.50 3.01
N LEU A 10 0.60 -8.50 3.89
CA LEU A 10 1.08 -7.14 3.63
C LEU A 10 2.44 -6.91 4.26
N GLY A 11 3.27 -6.16 3.54
CA GLY A 11 4.49 -5.58 4.08
C GLY A 11 4.20 -4.34 4.94
N HIS A 12 5.21 -3.90 5.68
CA HIS A 12 5.08 -2.74 6.57
C HIS A 12 4.76 -1.41 5.86
N ARG A 13 4.94 -1.34 4.55
CA ARG A 13 4.58 -0.17 3.72
C ARG A 13 3.21 -0.28 3.06
N GLY A 14 2.50 -1.40 3.26
CA GLY A 14 1.20 -1.65 2.66
C GLY A 14 1.25 -2.31 1.27
N ASP A 15 2.42 -2.72 0.80
CA ASP A 15 2.54 -3.52 -0.42
C ASP A 15 2.12 -4.96 -0.13
N GLY A 16 1.33 -5.57 -1.00
CA GLY A 16 1.06 -7.01 -0.96
C GLY A 16 2.34 -7.80 -1.18
N ILE A 17 2.52 -8.90 -0.49
CA ILE A 17 3.67 -9.79 -0.63
C ILE A 17 3.20 -11.15 -1.13
N ALA A 18 3.81 -11.60 -2.22
CA ALA A 18 3.71 -12.98 -2.71
C ALA A 18 5.06 -13.67 -2.54
N ASP A 19 5.03 -14.90 -2.06
CA ASP A 19 6.23 -15.72 -1.96
C ASP A 19 6.44 -16.48 -3.28
N THR A 20 7.63 -16.35 -3.85
CA THR A 20 8.01 -17.02 -5.10
C THR A 20 9.23 -17.91 -4.89
N ASN A 21 9.55 -18.75 -5.86
CA ASN A 21 10.74 -19.62 -5.80
C ASN A 21 12.06 -18.84 -5.72
N THR A 22 12.05 -17.56 -6.10
CA THR A 22 13.22 -16.67 -6.06
C THR A 22 13.20 -15.72 -4.88
N GLY A 23 12.22 -15.87 -3.98
CA GLY A 23 12.02 -15.02 -2.80
C GLY A 23 10.74 -14.21 -2.85
N PRO A 24 10.49 -13.36 -1.85
CA PRO A 24 9.30 -12.54 -1.78
C PRO A 24 9.31 -11.45 -2.85
N VAL A 25 8.15 -11.19 -3.43
CA VAL A 25 7.93 -10.06 -4.34
C VAL A 25 6.84 -9.15 -3.81
N TYR A 26 6.98 -7.84 -4.07
CA TYR A 26 6.12 -6.79 -3.58
C TYR A 26 5.20 -6.27 -4.68
N VAL A 27 3.91 -6.27 -4.39
CA VAL A 27 2.85 -5.86 -5.31
C VAL A 27 2.04 -4.72 -4.66
N PRO A 28 2.32 -3.46 -4.98
CA PRO A 28 1.50 -2.35 -4.48
C PRO A 28 0.02 -2.54 -4.83
N TYR A 29 -0.86 -2.10 -3.93
CA TYR A 29 -2.32 -2.15 -4.07
C TYR A 29 -2.97 -3.53 -4.08
N ALA A 30 -2.20 -4.59 -3.88
CA ALA A 30 -2.75 -5.94 -3.72
C ALA A 30 -2.96 -6.26 -2.24
N LEU A 31 -4.00 -7.04 -1.92
CA LEU A 31 -4.41 -7.40 -0.56
C LEU A 31 -4.19 -8.88 -0.26
N PRO A 32 -4.02 -9.26 1.01
CA PRO A 32 -3.90 -10.68 1.40
C PRO A 32 -5.08 -11.51 0.91
N GLY A 33 -4.79 -12.72 0.44
CA GLY A 33 -5.78 -13.66 -0.09
C GLY A 33 -6.20 -13.41 -1.53
N GLU A 34 -5.73 -12.34 -2.16
CA GLU A 34 -6.01 -12.06 -3.56
C GLU A 34 -5.14 -12.88 -4.51
N THR A 35 -5.73 -13.24 -5.64
CA THR A 35 -4.99 -13.72 -6.82
C THR A 35 -4.92 -12.57 -7.81
N VAL A 36 -3.72 -12.24 -8.24
CA VAL A 36 -3.45 -11.06 -9.07
C VAL A 36 -2.61 -11.40 -10.28
N THR A 37 -2.88 -10.73 -11.40
CA THR A 37 -2.00 -10.72 -12.56
C THR A 37 -1.10 -9.48 -12.49
N VAL A 38 0.19 -9.72 -12.64
CA VAL A 38 1.22 -8.69 -12.44
C VAL A 38 2.24 -8.71 -13.58
N ASP A 39 2.98 -7.62 -13.73
CA ASP A 39 4.14 -7.54 -14.61
C ASP A 39 5.40 -7.14 -13.83
N LYS A 40 6.56 -7.48 -14.37
CA LYS A 40 7.87 -7.16 -13.76
C LYS A 40 8.18 -5.69 -13.88
N VAL A 41 8.76 -5.14 -12.82
CA VAL A 41 9.28 -3.76 -12.84
C VAL A 41 10.73 -3.81 -13.32
N PRO A 42 11.08 -3.16 -14.44
CA PRO A 42 12.46 -3.13 -14.92
C PRO A 42 13.43 -2.58 -13.87
N GLY A 43 14.54 -3.27 -13.64
CA GLY A 43 15.54 -2.87 -12.65
C GLY A 43 15.20 -3.20 -11.18
N HIS A 44 14.01 -3.75 -10.91
CA HIS A 44 13.55 -4.11 -9.56
C HIS A 44 13.04 -5.56 -9.54
N PRO A 45 13.92 -6.55 -9.31
CA PRO A 45 13.56 -7.97 -9.41
C PRO A 45 12.51 -8.41 -8.39
N ASP A 46 12.44 -7.73 -7.26
CA ASP A 46 11.53 -7.97 -6.14
C ASP A 46 10.21 -7.18 -6.23
N ARG A 47 9.98 -6.39 -7.30
CA ARG A 47 8.76 -5.58 -7.47
C ARG A 47 7.94 -5.99 -8.67
N ARG A 48 6.62 -5.79 -8.52
CA ARG A 48 5.65 -6.07 -9.59
C ARG A 48 4.67 -4.92 -9.74
N HIS A 49 4.25 -4.67 -10.97
CA HIS A 49 3.09 -3.84 -11.25
C HIS A 49 1.83 -4.70 -11.20
N LEU A 50 0.85 -4.28 -10.42
CA LEU A 50 -0.47 -4.86 -10.42
C LEU A 50 -1.18 -4.47 -11.73
N LEU A 51 -1.54 -5.46 -12.54
CA LEU A 51 -2.31 -5.27 -13.77
C LEU A 51 -3.79 -5.55 -13.53
N HIS A 52 -4.11 -6.66 -12.86
CA HIS A 52 -5.48 -7.07 -12.62
C HIS A 52 -5.62 -7.88 -11.33
N VAL A 53 -6.77 -7.75 -10.67
CA VAL A 53 -7.17 -8.59 -9.53
C VAL A 53 -8.13 -9.64 -10.06
N GLU A 54 -7.66 -10.89 -10.19
CA GLU A 54 -8.44 -12.01 -10.69
C GLU A 54 -9.47 -12.50 -9.69
N LYS A 55 -9.02 -12.61 -8.44
CA LYS A 55 -9.86 -12.97 -7.30
C LYS A 55 -9.62 -11.96 -6.20
N ALA A 56 -10.62 -11.12 -5.98
CA ALA A 56 -10.56 -10.09 -4.95
C ALA A 56 -10.77 -10.66 -3.54
N SER A 57 -10.13 -10.05 -2.56
CA SER A 57 -10.47 -10.25 -1.15
C SER A 57 -11.88 -9.73 -0.85
N GLN A 58 -12.60 -10.38 0.05
CA GLN A 58 -13.90 -9.90 0.54
C GLN A 58 -13.77 -8.55 1.26
N GLU A 59 -12.60 -8.26 1.78
CA GLU A 59 -12.27 -7.02 2.50
C GLU A 59 -11.82 -5.88 1.57
N ARG A 60 -11.79 -6.11 0.26
CA ARG A 60 -11.51 -5.05 -0.71
C ARG A 60 -12.69 -4.13 -0.86
N ILE A 61 -12.43 -2.83 -0.70
CA ILE A 61 -13.42 -1.76 -0.88
C ILE A 61 -13.00 -0.80 -1.98
N ALA A 62 -13.95 -0.07 -2.52
CA ALA A 62 -13.63 1.02 -3.45
C ALA A 62 -12.93 2.17 -2.71
N PRO A 63 -11.78 2.68 -3.23
CA PRO A 63 -11.11 3.83 -2.65
C PRO A 63 -12.01 5.08 -2.69
N VAL A 64 -11.96 5.89 -1.64
CA VAL A 64 -12.74 7.14 -1.58
C VAL A 64 -12.18 8.24 -2.47
N CYS A 65 -10.90 8.19 -2.81
CA CYS A 65 -10.22 9.18 -3.64
C CYS A 65 -10.07 8.68 -5.07
N LYS A 66 -10.55 9.46 -6.03
CA LYS A 66 -10.44 9.17 -7.46
C LYS A 66 -9.00 9.12 -8.00
N HIS A 67 -8.04 9.68 -7.26
CA HIS A 67 -6.63 9.68 -7.61
C HIS A 67 -5.82 8.54 -6.97
N PHE A 68 -6.49 7.66 -6.20
CA PHE A 68 -5.85 6.50 -5.62
C PHE A 68 -5.28 5.59 -6.71
N GLY A 69 -4.07 5.09 -6.53
CA GLY A 69 -3.36 4.29 -7.54
C GLY A 69 -2.50 5.11 -8.50
N ILE A 70 -2.70 6.43 -8.60
CA ILE A 70 -1.89 7.34 -9.42
C ILE A 70 -1.10 8.30 -8.53
N CYS A 71 -1.79 8.88 -7.56
CA CYS A 71 -1.19 9.78 -6.59
C CYS A 71 -0.39 8.99 -5.53
N GLY A 72 0.86 9.39 -5.30
CA GLY A 72 1.74 8.78 -4.29
C GLY A 72 1.42 9.16 -2.84
N GLY A 73 0.36 9.94 -2.59
CA GLY A 73 0.01 10.43 -1.26
C GLY A 73 -0.62 9.40 -0.32
N CYS A 74 -1.16 8.29 -0.85
CA CYS A 74 -1.84 7.26 -0.08
C CYS A 74 -1.47 5.86 -0.55
N ALA A 75 -1.11 4.99 0.40
CA ALA A 75 -0.81 3.59 0.12
C ALA A 75 -2.06 2.69 0.25
N MET A 76 -2.98 3.03 1.16
CA MET A 76 -4.09 2.18 1.56
C MET A 76 -5.40 2.98 1.61
N GLN A 77 -6.31 2.69 0.68
CA GLN A 77 -7.71 3.15 0.70
C GLN A 77 -8.66 2.07 0.19
N HIS A 78 -8.11 0.93 -0.20
CA HIS A 78 -8.83 -0.15 -0.88
C HIS A 78 -9.09 -1.36 0.03
N TRP A 79 -8.84 -1.22 1.33
CA TRP A 79 -9.04 -2.26 2.33
C TRP A 79 -10.07 -1.82 3.36
N SER A 80 -10.87 -2.77 3.89
CA SER A 80 -11.85 -2.45 4.92
C SER A 80 -11.17 -1.78 6.13
N MET A 81 -11.87 -0.84 6.76
CA MET A 81 -11.31 -0.08 7.88
C MET A 81 -10.96 -1.01 9.07
N ALA A 82 -11.76 -2.06 9.28
CA ALA A 82 -11.52 -3.03 10.35
C ALA A 82 -10.15 -3.72 10.18
N GLU A 83 -9.90 -4.28 8.99
CA GLU A 83 -8.63 -4.96 8.67
C GLU A 83 -7.45 -3.99 8.65
N TYR A 84 -7.66 -2.80 8.10
CA TYR A 84 -6.64 -1.75 8.08
C TYR A 84 -6.18 -1.34 9.48
N LEU A 85 -7.10 -1.17 10.43
CA LEU A 85 -6.76 -0.81 11.82
C LEU A 85 -6.05 -1.96 12.54
N LEU A 86 -6.48 -3.20 12.33
CA LEU A 86 -5.81 -4.39 12.88
C LEU A 86 -4.37 -4.49 12.36
N TRP A 87 -4.18 -4.36 11.05
CA TRP A 87 -2.86 -4.38 10.44
C TRP A 87 -1.95 -3.28 11.01
N LYS A 88 -2.44 -2.05 11.11
CA LYS A 88 -1.66 -0.94 11.68
C LYS A 88 -1.24 -1.17 13.12
N ARG A 89 -2.13 -1.74 13.94
CA ARG A 89 -1.79 -2.13 15.30
C ARG A 89 -0.71 -3.20 15.32
N ASN A 90 -0.84 -4.21 14.46
CA ASN A 90 0.10 -5.32 14.38
C ASN A 90 1.50 -4.86 13.95
N LEU A 91 1.64 -3.82 13.13
CA LEU A 91 2.96 -3.25 12.82
C LEU A 91 3.71 -2.78 14.07
N VAL A 92 3.00 -2.25 15.08
CA VAL A 92 3.60 -1.86 16.36
C VAL A 92 3.97 -3.08 17.18
N VAL A 93 3.09 -4.08 17.25
CA VAL A 93 3.36 -5.35 17.95
C VAL A 93 4.60 -6.03 17.38
N GLU A 94 4.67 -6.18 16.05
CA GLU A 94 5.82 -6.79 15.38
C GLU A 94 7.12 -6.01 15.60
N ALA A 95 7.04 -4.66 15.60
CA ALA A 95 8.22 -3.84 15.88
C ALA A 95 8.74 -4.02 17.31
N LEU A 96 7.85 -4.15 18.29
CA LEU A 96 8.21 -4.42 19.67
C LEU A 96 8.81 -5.82 19.82
N ASP A 97 8.19 -6.82 19.20
CA ASP A 97 8.68 -8.21 19.22
C ASP A 97 10.09 -8.31 18.62
N HIS A 98 10.34 -7.65 17.48
CA HIS A 98 11.67 -7.59 16.86
C HIS A 98 12.71 -6.90 17.75
N ALA A 99 12.28 -5.94 18.57
CA ALA A 99 13.14 -5.29 19.55
C ALA A 99 13.31 -6.09 20.86
N GLY A 100 12.67 -7.25 20.98
CA GLY A 100 12.67 -8.07 22.21
C GLY A 100 11.91 -7.43 23.38
N LEU A 101 10.98 -6.52 23.06
CA LEU A 101 10.19 -5.80 24.07
C LEU A 101 8.79 -6.45 24.19
N ILE A 102 8.50 -6.93 25.39
CA ILE A 102 7.16 -7.44 25.74
C ILE A 102 6.37 -6.30 26.37
N SER A 103 5.44 -5.73 25.60
CA SER A 103 4.56 -4.67 26.07
C SER A 103 3.17 -4.82 25.48
N PRO A 104 2.11 -4.61 26.28
CA PRO A 104 0.77 -4.60 25.75
C PRO A 104 0.61 -3.41 24.78
N VAL A 105 -0.04 -3.66 23.63
CA VAL A 105 -0.40 -2.64 22.66
C VAL A 105 -1.91 -2.53 22.67
N GLU A 106 -2.40 -1.36 23.08
CA GLU A 106 -3.81 -1.06 23.11
C GLU A 106 -4.43 -1.02 21.69
N PRO A 107 -5.74 -1.17 21.57
CA PRO A 107 -6.45 -0.95 20.32
C PRO A 107 -6.16 0.44 19.76
N ILE A 108 -6.14 0.55 18.43
CA ILE A 108 -5.97 1.85 17.77
C ILE A 108 -7.11 2.80 18.13
N VAL A 109 -6.76 4.00 18.51
CA VAL A 109 -7.69 5.12 18.63
C VAL A 109 -7.72 5.88 17.32
N ASP A 110 -8.84 5.86 16.64
CA ASP A 110 -9.05 6.62 15.43
C ASP A 110 -9.21 8.10 15.77
N ALA A 111 -8.16 8.87 15.53
CA ALA A 111 -8.08 10.29 15.94
C ALA A 111 -8.64 11.25 14.90
N HIS A 112 -9.25 10.71 13.79
CA HIS A 112 -9.73 11.61 12.79
C HIS A 112 -11.22 11.77 12.82
N GLY A 113 -11.65 12.82 12.85
CA GLY A 113 -13.00 13.08 12.46
C GLY A 113 -13.09 13.19 10.94
N LYS A 114 -12.89 14.37 10.42
CA LYS A 114 -13.15 14.70 9.03
C LYS A 114 -11.90 15.23 8.34
N GLY A 115 -10.92 14.35 8.17
CA GLY A 115 -9.82 14.64 7.31
C GLY A 115 -8.50 15.05 7.97
N ARG A 116 -7.49 15.02 7.17
CA ARG A 116 -6.10 15.27 7.51
C ARG A 116 -5.86 16.77 7.65
N ARG A 117 -5.22 17.19 8.73
CA ARG A 117 -4.93 18.61 8.99
C ARG A 117 -3.59 19.08 8.43
N ARG A 118 -2.72 18.16 8.00
CA ARG A 118 -1.42 18.49 7.41
C ARG A 118 -1.23 17.69 6.14
N ALA A 119 -0.77 18.39 5.09
CA ALA A 119 -0.34 17.79 3.85
C ALA A 119 0.94 18.51 3.38
N VAL A 120 1.82 17.77 2.73
CA VAL A 120 2.99 18.32 2.05
C VAL A 120 2.70 18.31 0.56
N LEU A 121 2.68 19.47 -0.04
CA LEU A 121 2.53 19.65 -1.47
C LEU A 121 3.90 19.91 -2.09
N HIS A 122 4.12 19.36 -3.26
CA HIS A 122 5.30 19.62 -4.08
C HIS A 122 4.97 20.75 -5.05
N ALA A 123 5.90 21.67 -5.23
CA ALA A 123 5.83 22.70 -6.23
C ALA A 123 6.98 22.53 -7.22
N ARG A 124 6.68 22.56 -8.51
CA ARG A 124 7.69 22.49 -9.58
C ARG A 124 7.32 23.40 -10.73
N ARG A 125 8.32 23.82 -11.50
CA ARG A 125 8.08 24.47 -12.78
C ARG A 125 7.73 23.43 -13.83
N GLY A 126 6.58 23.56 -14.42
CA GLY A 126 6.12 22.77 -15.56
C GLY A 126 6.52 23.42 -16.92
N HIS A 127 5.95 22.92 -17.98
CA HIS A 127 6.15 23.50 -19.31
C HIS A 127 5.63 24.95 -19.38
N GLY A 128 6.41 25.86 -20.00
CA GLY A 128 6.00 27.25 -20.18
C GLY A 128 6.01 28.11 -18.92
N ASP A 129 6.90 27.82 -17.97
CA ASP A 129 7.04 28.52 -16.67
C ASP A 129 5.79 28.50 -15.79
N ILE A 130 4.84 27.60 -16.06
CA ILE A 130 3.67 27.40 -15.21
C ILE A 130 4.09 26.70 -13.93
N LEU A 131 3.69 27.24 -12.77
CA LEU A 131 3.91 26.61 -11.49
C LEU A 131 2.86 25.49 -11.29
N GLU A 132 3.32 24.25 -11.20
CA GLU A 132 2.50 23.09 -10.85
C GLU A 132 2.65 22.80 -9.35
N VAL A 133 1.53 22.75 -8.63
CA VAL A 133 1.51 22.45 -7.20
C VAL A 133 0.57 21.29 -6.94
N GLY A 134 1.03 20.27 -6.20
CA GLY A 134 0.21 19.11 -5.87
C GLY A 134 0.99 17.96 -5.24
N PHE A 135 0.37 16.80 -5.17
CA PHE A 135 1.05 15.58 -4.79
C PHE A 135 1.81 14.99 -5.99
N ALA A 136 2.98 14.43 -5.72
CA ALA A 136 3.70 13.67 -6.74
C ALA A 136 2.95 12.36 -7.07
N ALA A 137 3.09 11.90 -8.32
CA ALA A 137 2.67 10.55 -8.68
C ALA A 137 3.46 9.51 -7.91
N GLN A 138 2.90 8.33 -7.75
CA GLN A 138 3.61 7.22 -7.15
C GLN A 138 4.83 6.88 -8.01
N ARG A 139 5.96 6.65 -7.36
CA ARG A 139 7.14 6.12 -8.03
C ARG A 139 6.92 4.62 -8.31
N THR A 140 6.85 4.30 -9.55
CA THR A 140 6.82 2.93 -10.08
C THR A 140 8.24 2.45 -10.36
#